data_c72f4022d5735f92ca9f6ef53fad4f4d
#
_entry.id   c72f4022d5735f92ca9f6ef53fad4f4d
#
_cell.length_a   1.000
_cell.length_b   1.000
_cell.length_c   1.000
_cell.angle_alpha   90.00
_cell.angle_beta   90.00
_cell.angle_gamma   90.00
#
_symmetry.space_group_name_H-M   'P 1'
#
loop_
_entity.id
_entity.type
_entity.pdbx_description
1 polymer ?
#
loop_
_entity_poly.entity_id
_entity_poly.type
_entity_poly.pdbx_seq_one_letter_code
_entity_poly.pdbx_strand_id
1 'polypeptide(L)'
;MKPERRFSRDAILGATEALASQSRPVRFQDVDAAGTIFFPKVYEYFSDAYLDLLLAAGLDVPGSLARRESAAPLVHSEADYLAPLRFGDEVVVEVVLARVGATSTAYAHRILRLDGTVAVIGQTVHVWVSAKTFEPVPVPDALRAYLAGKVGVILD
;
A
#
# COMPACT_ATOMS: atom_id res chain seq x y z
N MET A 1 -11.66 13.52 -3.19
CA MET A 1 -11.65 12.61 -2.03
C MET A 1 -11.77 13.43 -0.76
N LYS A 2 -12.65 13.04 0.14
CA LYS A 2 -12.80 13.76 1.42
C LYS A 2 -11.54 13.56 2.28
N PRO A 3 -11.02 14.63 2.94
CA PRO A 3 -9.84 14.53 3.81
C PRO A 3 -9.95 13.48 4.92
N GLU A 4 -11.17 13.19 5.35
CA GLU A 4 -11.52 12.22 6.41
C GLU A 4 -11.12 10.76 6.11
N ARG A 5 -10.71 10.45 4.87
CA ARG A 5 -10.28 9.10 4.49
C ARG A 5 -8.77 8.87 4.63
N ARG A 6 -8.01 9.89 5.04
CA ARG A 6 -6.58 9.76 5.27
C ARG A 6 -6.28 9.32 6.70
N PHE A 7 -5.21 8.58 6.85
CA PHE A 7 -4.66 8.26 8.17
C PHE A 7 -3.74 9.37 8.62
N SER A 8 -3.74 9.67 9.92
CA SER A 8 -2.76 10.60 10.48
C SER A 8 -1.37 9.96 10.52
N ARG A 9 -0.34 10.80 10.52
CA ARG A 9 1.05 10.36 10.68
C ARG A 9 1.24 9.52 11.94
N ASP A 10 0.66 9.98 13.06
CA ASP A 10 0.78 9.27 14.34
C ASP A 10 0.10 7.91 14.30
N ALA A 11 -1.03 7.77 13.61
CA ALA A 11 -1.69 6.48 13.42
C ALA A 11 -0.81 5.51 12.62
N ILE A 12 -0.14 5.99 11.56
CA ILE A 12 0.74 5.16 10.73
C ILE A 12 1.97 4.72 11.53
N LEU A 13 2.61 5.66 12.25
CA LEU A 13 3.79 5.36 13.07
C LEU A 13 3.46 4.48 14.26
N GLY A 14 2.28 4.63 14.85
CA GLY A 14 1.82 3.89 16.02
C GLY A 14 1.20 2.52 15.72
N ALA A 15 1.05 2.12 14.45
CA ALA A 15 0.48 0.83 14.10
C ALA A 15 1.32 -0.32 14.67
N THR A 16 0.67 -1.29 15.32
CA THR A 16 1.32 -2.37 16.05
C THR A 16 1.48 -3.66 15.26
N GLU A 17 0.66 -3.85 14.22
CA GLU A 17 0.64 -5.04 13.39
C GLU A 17 0.67 -4.67 11.90
N ALA A 18 1.33 -5.48 11.10
CA ALA A 18 1.30 -5.36 9.66
C ALA A 18 0.18 -6.22 9.07
N LEU A 19 -0.57 -5.66 8.14
CA LEU A 19 -1.56 -6.40 7.33
C LEU A 19 -0.88 -7.19 6.20
N ALA A 20 0.24 -6.70 5.72
CA ALA A 20 1.16 -7.37 4.80
C ALA A 20 2.58 -6.85 5.05
N SER A 21 3.57 -7.68 4.77
CA SER A 21 4.97 -7.37 4.99
C SER A 21 5.84 -8.05 3.93
N GLN A 22 6.79 -7.31 3.38
CA GLN A 22 7.73 -7.79 2.36
C GLN A 22 9.14 -7.32 2.68
N SER A 23 10.10 -8.25 2.81
CA SER A 23 11.52 -7.92 2.93
C SER A 23 12.14 -7.78 1.54
N ARG A 24 12.99 -6.76 1.35
CA ARG A 24 13.68 -6.52 0.10
C ARG A 24 14.94 -5.69 0.27
N PRO A 25 15.93 -5.81 -0.62
CA PRO A 25 17.06 -4.89 -0.67
C PRO A 25 16.68 -3.59 -1.37
N VAL A 26 17.35 -2.49 -1.01
CA VAL A 26 17.44 -1.29 -1.85
C VAL A 26 18.51 -1.55 -2.90
N ARG A 27 18.09 -1.61 -4.17
CA ARG A 27 18.96 -1.99 -5.28
C ARG A 27 19.69 -0.78 -5.87
N PHE A 28 20.75 -1.03 -6.63
CA PHE A 28 21.50 0.03 -7.31
C PHE A 28 20.59 0.92 -8.20
N GLN A 29 19.66 0.32 -8.94
CA GLN A 29 18.71 1.05 -9.78
C GLN A 29 17.60 1.81 -9.01
N ASP A 30 17.53 1.63 -7.70
CA ASP A 30 16.53 2.32 -6.87
C ASP A 30 17.05 3.64 -6.29
N VAL A 31 18.35 3.92 -6.41
CA VAL A 31 18.98 5.13 -5.89
C VAL A 31 19.30 6.14 -7.00
N ASP A 32 19.32 7.41 -6.62
CA ASP A 32 19.69 8.52 -7.51
C ASP A 32 21.13 8.99 -7.31
N ALA A 33 21.52 10.05 -8.01
CA ALA A 33 22.88 10.61 -7.93
C ALA A 33 23.23 11.18 -6.54
N ALA A 34 22.25 11.45 -5.68
CA ALA A 34 22.48 11.86 -4.29
C ALA A 34 22.83 10.66 -3.37
N GLY A 35 22.76 9.44 -3.88
CA GLY A 35 23.08 8.21 -3.14
C GLY A 35 21.98 7.73 -2.21
N THR A 36 20.79 8.28 -2.32
CA THR A 36 19.60 7.84 -1.59
C THR A 36 18.52 7.35 -2.54
N ILE A 37 17.52 6.67 -2.01
CA ILE A 37 16.42 6.17 -2.83
C ILE A 37 15.81 7.28 -3.68
N PHE A 38 15.66 7.01 -4.98
CA PHE A 38 14.95 7.92 -5.88
C PHE A 38 13.48 7.97 -5.45
N PHE A 39 12.98 9.17 -5.13
CA PHE A 39 11.73 9.32 -4.40
C PHE A 39 10.54 8.55 -4.95
N PRO A 40 10.33 8.38 -6.27
CA PRO A 40 9.20 7.61 -6.78
C PRO A 40 9.30 6.11 -6.51
N LYS A 41 10.51 5.59 -6.23
CA LYS A 41 10.72 4.17 -5.97
C LYS A 41 9.96 3.66 -4.74
N VAL A 42 9.71 4.51 -3.76
CA VAL A 42 8.92 4.11 -2.59
C VAL A 42 7.51 3.70 -2.97
N TYR A 43 6.94 4.27 -4.02
CA TYR A 43 5.61 3.89 -4.51
C TYR A 43 5.60 2.53 -5.19
N GLU A 44 6.70 2.15 -5.86
CA GLU A 44 6.87 0.79 -6.36
C GLU A 44 6.90 -0.21 -5.19
N TYR A 45 7.64 0.11 -4.12
CA TYR A 45 7.69 -0.71 -2.91
C TYR A 45 6.32 -0.84 -2.24
N PHE A 46 5.59 0.26 -2.10
CA PHE A 46 4.21 0.24 -1.58
C PHE A 46 3.29 -0.61 -2.45
N SER A 47 3.41 -0.48 -3.77
CA SER A 47 2.61 -1.24 -4.73
C SER A 47 2.85 -2.74 -4.61
N ASP A 48 4.11 -3.18 -4.47
CA ASP A 48 4.44 -4.59 -4.31
C ASP A 48 3.82 -5.16 -3.02
N ALA A 49 3.95 -4.46 -1.88
CA ALA A 49 3.35 -4.88 -0.61
C ALA A 49 1.81 -4.89 -0.66
N TYR A 50 1.22 -3.92 -1.33
CA TYR A 50 -0.21 -3.87 -1.58
C TYR A 50 -0.70 -5.06 -2.42
N LEU A 51 0.01 -5.41 -3.49
CA LEU A 51 -0.33 -6.57 -4.31
C LEU A 51 -0.21 -7.89 -3.53
N ASP A 52 0.79 -8.02 -2.66
CA ASP A 52 0.90 -9.16 -1.75
C ASP A 52 -0.33 -9.27 -0.83
N LEU A 53 -0.83 -8.13 -0.33
CA LEU A 53 -2.07 -8.09 0.46
C LEU A 53 -3.28 -8.60 -0.35
N LEU A 54 -3.43 -8.15 -1.59
CA LEU A 54 -4.53 -8.59 -2.45
C LEU A 54 -4.46 -10.10 -2.74
N LEU A 55 -3.26 -10.61 -3.01
CA LEU A 55 -3.03 -12.05 -3.21
C LEU A 55 -3.38 -12.86 -1.96
N ALA A 56 -2.96 -12.39 -0.78
CA ALA A 56 -3.29 -13.04 0.50
C ALA A 56 -4.80 -13.03 0.78
N ALA A 57 -5.51 -12.01 0.30
CA ALA A 57 -6.97 -11.96 0.36
C ALA A 57 -7.68 -12.88 -0.66
N GLY A 58 -6.94 -13.61 -1.50
CA GLY A 58 -7.48 -14.53 -2.49
C GLY A 58 -7.90 -13.88 -3.81
N LEU A 59 -7.45 -12.65 -4.09
CA LEU A 59 -7.77 -11.97 -5.34
C LEU A 59 -6.81 -12.41 -6.47
N ASP A 60 -7.37 -12.87 -7.57
CA ASP A 60 -6.63 -13.16 -8.81
C ASP A 60 -6.53 -11.87 -9.64
N VAL A 61 -5.62 -10.98 -9.24
CA VAL A 61 -5.45 -9.68 -9.92
C VAL A 61 -5.08 -9.83 -11.39
N PRO A 62 -4.07 -10.65 -11.78
CA PRO A 62 -3.74 -10.83 -13.19
C PRO A 62 -4.90 -11.40 -14.00
N GLY A 63 -5.60 -12.40 -13.48
CA GLY A 63 -6.74 -13.02 -14.15
C GLY A 63 -7.93 -12.06 -14.29
N SER A 64 -8.25 -11.28 -13.24
CA SER A 64 -9.31 -10.28 -13.30
C SER A 64 -9.04 -9.21 -14.36
N LEU A 65 -7.79 -8.74 -14.45
CA LEU A 65 -7.38 -7.79 -15.49
C LEU A 65 -7.45 -8.41 -16.90
N ALA A 66 -6.99 -9.64 -17.06
CA ALA A 66 -7.03 -10.36 -18.34
C ALA A 66 -8.49 -10.58 -18.83
N ARG A 67 -9.38 -10.88 -17.91
CA ARG A 67 -10.82 -11.05 -18.19
C ARG A 67 -11.59 -9.72 -18.24
N ARG A 68 -10.90 -8.60 -17.99
CA ARG A 68 -11.50 -7.26 -17.95
C ARG A 68 -12.68 -7.15 -16.97
N GLU A 69 -12.55 -7.76 -15.80
CA GLU A 69 -13.59 -7.74 -14.76
C GLU A 69 -13.54 -6.46 -13.97
N SER A 70 -12.51 -6.32 -13.14
CA SER A 70 -12.32 -5.13 -12.30
C SER A 70 -10.86 -4.70 -12.23
N ALA A 71 -10.65 -3.45 -11.90
CA ALA A 71 -9.36 -2.84 -11.63
C ALA A 71 -9.50 -1.88 -10.43
N ALA A 72 -8.39 -1.56 -9.81
CA ALA A 72 -8.35 -0.62 -8.69
C ALA A 72 -7.29 0.47 -8.95
N PRO A 73 -7.55 1.40 -9.91
CA PRO A 73 -6.63 2.48 -10.18
C PRO A 73 -6.35 3.33 -8.95
N LEU A 74 -5.11 3.79 -8.84
CA LEU A 74 -4.66 4.72 -7.83
C LEU A 74 -5.24 6.11 -8.10
N VAL A 75 -5.86 6.72 -7.09
CA VAL A 75 -6.43 8.07 -7.18
C VAL A 75 -5.73 9.06 -6.27
N HIS A 76 -4.96 8.60 -5.29
CA HIS A 76 -4.13 9.42 -4.42
C HIS A 76 -2.95 8.64 -3.91
N SER A 77 -1.80 9.31 -3.80
CA SER A 77 -0.61 8.79 -3.14
C SER A 77 0.16 9.93 -2.47
N GLU A 78 0.72 9.66 -1.31
CA GLU A 78 1.62 10.57 -0.61
C GLU A 78 2.65 9.78 0.19
N ALA A 79 3.81 10.37 0.42
CA ALA A 79 4.87 9.80 1.23
C ALA A 79 5.68 10.88 1.94
N ASP A 80 6.10 10.57 3.19
CA ASP A 80 7.05 11.35 3.98
C ASP A 80 8.34 10.55 4.12
N TYR A 81 9.46 11.20 3.84
CA TYR A 81 10.80 10.63 3.88
C TYR A 81 11.46 11.04 5.20
N LEU A 82 11.55 10.11 6.14
CA LEU A 82 11.97 10.37 7.52
C LEU A 82 13.46 10.08 7.75
N ALA A 83 14.01 9.14 6.99
CA ALA A 83 15.42 8.77 7.03
C ALA A 83 15.87 8.31 5.64
N PRO A 84 17.15 8.52 5.27
CA PRO A 84 17.65 8.09 3.97
C PRO A 84 17.70 6.57 3.87
N LEU A 85 17.35 6.07 2.68
CA LEU A 85 17.59 4.68 2.26
C LEU A 85 18.67 4.69 1.20
N ARG A 86 19.65 3.80 1.33
CA ARG A 86 20.85 3.74 0.48
C ARG A 86 20.97 2.41 -0.21
N PHE A 87 21.71 2.37 -1.30
CA PHE A 87 22.06 1.12 -1.97
C PHE A 87 22.69 0.12 -0.98
N GLY A 88 22.14 -1.09 -0.96
CA GLY A 88 22.58 -2.17 -0.07
C GLY A 88 21.86 -2.25 1.26
N ASP A 89 21.02 -1.26 1.61
CA ASP A 89 20.13 -1.38 2.77
C ASP A 89 19.12 -2.52 2.54
N GLU A 90 18.90 -3.32 3.58
CA GLU A 90 17.78 -4.25 3.65
C GLU A 90 16.63 -3.58 4.38
N VAL A 91 15.42 -3.68 3.82
CA VAL A 91 14.23 -3.04 4.37
C VAL A 91 13.06 -4.00 4.45
N VAL A 92 12.14 -3.66 5.33
CA VAL A 92 10.80 -4.28 5.40
C VAL A 92 9.78 -3.25 4.95
N VAL A 93 8.98 -3.60 3.97
CA VAL A 93 7.87 -2.78 3.47
C VAL A 93 6.58 -3.35 4.03
N GLU A 94 5.80 -2.53 4.70
CA GLU A 94 4.57 -2.95 5.38
C GLU A 94 3.35 -2.20 4.86
N VAL A 95 2.23 -2.88 4.79
CA VAL A 95 0.88 -2.28 4.83
C VAL A 95 0.40 -2.39 6.27
N VAL A 96 0.12 -1.27 6.93
CA VAL A 96 -0.15 -1.27 8.38
C VAL A 96 -1.57 -0.86 8.75
N LEU A 97 -2.23 -0.06 7.93
CA LEU A 97 -3.61 0.35 8.14
C LEU A 97 -4.38 0.22 6.84
N ALA A 98 -5.66 -0.08 6.94
CA ALA A 98 -6.58 -0.10 5.81
C ALA A 98 -7.93 0.51 6.17
N ARG A 99 -8.53 1.20 5.23
CA ARG A 99 -9.93 1.62 5.28
C ARG A 99 -10.64 1.09 4.05
N VAL A 100 -11.75 0.40 4.25
CA VAL A 100 -12.54 -0.23 3.19
C VAL A 100 -13.90 0.47 3.13
N GLY A 101 -14.09 1.29 2.11
CA GLY A 101 -15.37 1.94 1.81
C GLY A 101 -16.22 1.12 0.84
N ALA A 102 -17.29 1.70 0.34
CA ALA A 102 -18.19 1.01 -0.62
C ALA A 102 -17.48 0.67 -1.94
N THR A 103 -16.75 1.62 -2.53
CA THR A 103 -16.08 1.48 -3.83
C THR A 103 -14.60 1.85 -3.79
N SER A 104 -14.06 2.21 -2.64
CA SER A 104 -12.68 2.64 -2.49
C SER A 104 -12.00 1.99 -1.30
N THR A 105 -10.69 1.83 -1.41
CA THR A 105 -9.82 1.36 -0.33
C THR A 105 -8.66 2.32 -0.15
N ALA A 106 -8.29 2.58 1.10
CA ALA A 106 -7.09 3.34 1.45
C ALA A 106 -6.16 2.46 2.28
N TYR A 107 -4.86 2.61 2.05
CA TYR A 107 -3.84 1.86 2.77
C TYR A 107 -2.76 2.79 3.25
N ALA A 108 -2.27 2.55 4.47
CA ALA A 108 -1.06 3.17 4.97
C ALA A 108 0.10 2.20 4.96
N HIS A 109 1.28 2.72 4.64
CA HIS A 109 2.50 1.97 4.44
C HIS A 109 3.63 2.49 5.32
N ARG A 110 4.56 1.60 5.67
CA ARG A 110 5.85 1.96 6.27
C ARG A 110 6.97 1.21 5.55
N ILE A 111 8.13 1.87 5.43
CA ILE A 111 9.37 1.21 5.06
C ILE A 111 10.32 1.33 6.26
N LEU A 112 10.74 0.19 6.80
CA LEU A 112 11.62 0.12 7.96
C LEU A 112 12.97 -0.46 7.56
N ARG A 113 14.03 0.09 8.17
CA ARG A 113 15.33 -0.58 8.19
C ARG A 113 15.31 -1.78 9.13
N LEU A 114 16.29 -2.66 9.04
CA LEU A 114 16.40 -3.83 9.92
C LEU A 114 16.61 -3.47 11.40
N ASP A 115 17.13 -2.27 11.68
CA ASP A 115 17.26 -1.76 13.06
C ASP A 115 15.93 -1.21 13.63
N GLY A 116 14.85 -1.30 12.89
CA GLY A 116 13.53 -0.81 13.29
C GLY A 116 13.26 0.67 12.99
N THR A 117 14.24 1.40 12.46
CA THR A 117 14.06 2.80 12.05
C THR A 117 13.02 2.88 10.94
N VAL A 118 11.97 3.67 11.15
CA VAL A 118 11.00 3.99 10.09
C VAL A 118 11.60 5.03 9.16
N ALA A 119 11.93 4.61 7.95
CA ALA A 119 12.57 5.48 6.96
C ALA A 119 11.57 6.24 6.10
N VAL A 120 10.44 5.62 5.78
CA VAL A 120 9.38 6.23 4.95
C VAL A 120 8.03 5.80 5.51
N ILE A 121 7.09 6.73 5.51
CA ILE A 121 5.67 6.43 5.66
C ILE A 121 4.91 6.97 4.46
N GLY A 122 3.77 6.38 4.15
CA GLY A 122 2.94 6.87 3.08
C GLY A 122 1.56 6.27 3.11
N GLN A 123 0.72 6.74 2.21
CA GLN A 123 -0.60 6.18 2.01
C GLN A 123 -1.04 6.29 0.56
N THR A 124 -1.88 5.35 0.18
CA THR A 124 -2.44 5.22 -1.16
C THR A 124 -3.95 5.05 -1.08
N VAL A 125 -4.66 5.57 -2.07
CA VAL A 125 -6.10 5.37 -2.20
C VAL A 125 -6.41 4.85 -3.58
N HIS A 126 -7.21 3.80 -3.63
CA HIS A 126 -7.64 3.12 -4.85
C HIS A 126 -9.17 3.18 -4.96
N VAL A 127 -9.68 3.36 -6.15
CA VAL A 127 -11.11 3.22 -6.46
C VAL A 127 -11.30 1.97 -7.29
N TRP A 128 -12.19 1.09 -6.84
CA TRP A 128 -12.54 -0.11 -7.60
C TRP A 128 -13.48 0.26 -8.74
N VAL A 129 -13.13 -0.16 -9.95
CA VAL A 129 -13.88 0.15 -11.17
C VAL A 129 -14.07 -1.10 -12.02
N SER A 130 -15.12 -1.09 -12.82
CA SER A 130 -15.23 -2.04 -13.92
C SER A 130 -14.10 -1.81 -14.92
N ALA A 131 -13.36 -2.85 -15.28
CA ALA A 131 -12.30 -2.73 -16.27
C ALA A 131 -12.82 -2.51 -17.70
N LYS A 132 -14.15 -2.60 -17.91
CA LYS A 132 -14.79 -2.32 -19.21
C LYS A 132 -15.26 -0.88 -19.34
N THR A 133 -15.96 -0.37 -18.32
CA THR A 133 -16.63 0.93 -18.36
C THR A 133 -15.89 2.02 -17.59
N PHE A 134 -14.97 1.62 -16.71
CA PHE A 134 -14.27 2.51 -15.76
C PHE A 134 -15.19 3.16 -14.71
N GLU A 135 -16.42 2.66 -14.58
CA GLU A 135 -17.35 3.11 -13.56
C GLU A 135 -17.05 2.44 -12.21
N PRO A 136 -17.26 3.14 -11.08
CA PRO A 136 -17.06 2.56 -9.75
C PRO A 136 -17.90 1.30 -9.54
N VAL A 137 -17.27 0.29 -8.94
CA VAL A 137 -17.91 -0.96 -8.52
C VAL A 137 -17.61 -1.22 -7.05
N PRO A 138 -18.40 -2.05 -6.36
CA PRO A 138 -18.13 -2.40 -4.97
C PRO A 138 -16.75 -3.00 -4.78
N VAL A 139 -16.14 -2.71 -3.63
CA VAL A 139 -14.92 -3.40 -3.19
C VAL A 139 -15.20 -4.90 -3.14
N PRO A 140 -14.31 -5.77 -3.66
CA PRO A 140 -14.51 -7.22 -3.66
C PRO A 140 -14.80 -7.77 -2.27
N ASP A 141 -15.82 -8.62 -2.15
CA ASP A 141 -16.22 -9.23 -0.90
C ASP A 141 -15.08 -10.04 -0.25
N ALA A 142 -14.26 -10.71 -1.05
CA ALA A 142 -13.09 -11.45 -0.56
C ALA A 142 -12.10 -10.55 0.17
N LEU A 143 -11.85 -9.34 -0.34
CA LEU A 143 -10.96 -8.38 0.31
C LEU A 143 -11.58 -7.85 1.61
N ARG A 144 -12.85 -7.49 1.58
CA ARG A 144 -13.59 -7.03 2.76
C ARG A 144 -13.60 -8.10 3.85
N ALA A 145 -13.89 -9.34 3.50
CA ALA A 145 -13.90 -10.47 4.43
C ALA A 145 -12.50 -10.77 5.00
N TYR A 146 -11.46 -10.71 4.18
CA TYR A 146 -10.09 -10.94 4.60
C TYR A 146 -9.61 -9.89 5.62
N LEU A 147 -9.98 -8.63 5.43
CA LEU A 147 -9.58 -7.52 6.30
C LEU A 147 -10.46 -7.38 7.55
N ALA A 148 -11.68 -7.91 7.55
CA ALA A 148 -12.61 -7.80 8.66
C ALA A 148 -12.01 -8.35 9.97
N GLY A 149 -12.08 -7.55 11.04
CA GLY A 149 -11.60 -7.93 12.37
C GLY A 149 -10.08 -7.83 12.56
N LYS A 150 -9.32 -7.49 11.54
CA LYS A 150 -7.89 -7.27 11.69
C LYS A 150 -7.60 -5.94 12.39
N VAL A 151 -6.54 -5.90 13.19
CA VAL A 151 -6.04 -4.67 13.83
C VAL A 151 -5.63 -3.66 12.75
N GLY A 152 -6.00 -2.40 12.93
CA GLY A 152 -5.68 -1.34 11.98
C GLY A 152 -6.61 -1.24 10.77
N VAL A 153 -7.72 -1.97 10.77
CA VAL A 153 -8.70 -1.95 9.67
C VAL A 153 -9.98 -1.22 10.10
N ILE A 154 -10.42 -0.31 9.24
CA ILE A 154 -11.70 0.41 9.35
C ILE A 154 -12.59 -0.03 8.18
N LEU A 155 -13.76 -0.56 8.50
CA LEU A 155 -14.80 -0.89 7.52
C LEU A 155 -15.88 0.18 7.60
N ASP A 156 -16.10 0.89 6.50
CA ASP A 156 -17.19 1.88 6.36
C ASP A 156 -18.46 1.25 5.77
#